data_f0fd756ef84c76a2b97d9865650d35ee
#
_entry.id   f0fd756ef84c76a2b97d9865650d35ee
#
_cell.length_a   1.000
_cell.length_b   1.000
_cell.length_c   1.000
_cell.angle_alpha   90.00
_cell.angle_beta   90.00
_cell.angle_gamma   90.00
#
_symmetry.space_group_name_H-M   'P 1'
#
loop_
_entity.id
_entity.type
_entity.pdbx_description
1 polymer ?
#
loop_
_entity_poly.entity_id
_entity_poly.type
_entity_poly.pdbx_seq_one_letter_code
_entity_poly.pdbx_strand_id
1 'polypeptide(L)'
;MVKPIVLVIAAIPTIIAILIAVPLITKSDIPYSAANPNDVVEIEYTKHQLKKISFGVTERIGAQKTEILLIQNNGEIKYTVTEDGYPKPDVRSNLDEQTLRKLKALIKETGFISIPSESFPIRDNVTDFQKSSIKITLNGRVNQINWPEQNATDNFIPPIISMVESQLDKITEQISE
;
A
#
# COMPACT_ATOMS: atom_id res chain seq x y z
N MET A 1 40.88 4.05 36.62
CA MET A 1 40.17 5.09 35.88
C MET A 1 40.09 4.70 34.43
N VAL A 2 38.89 4.53 33.91
CA VAL A 2 38.69 4.19 32.47
C VAL A 2 38.89 5.48 31.67
N LYS A 3 39.74 5.41 30.63
CA LYS A 3 39.99 6.58 29.79
C LYS A 3 38.71 6.97 29.04
N PRO A 4 38.32 8.26 28.98
CA PRO A 4 37.06 8.69 28.34
C PRO A 4 36.91 8.25 26.91
N ILE A 5 38.01 8.07 26.19
CA ILE A 5 38.03 7.58 24.80
C ILE A 5 37.52 6.14 24.69
N VAL A 6 37.74 5.29 25.69
CA VAL A 6 37.24 3.90 25.70
C VAL A 6 35.73 3.87 25.91
N LEU A 7 35.19 4.79 26.70
CA LEU A 7 33.74 4.94 26.87
C LEU A 7 33.04 5.37 25.55
N VAL A 8 33.63 6.30 24.82
CA VAL A 8 33.08 6.74 23.52
C VAL A 8 33.10 5.59 22.50
N ILE A 9 34.21 4.85 22.41
CA ILE A 9 34.33 3.71 21.47
C ILE A 9 33.34 2.60 21.82
N ALA A 10 33.05 2.34 23.09
CA ALA A 10 32.05 1.36 23.50
C ALA A 10 30.60 1.83 23.32
N ALA A 11 30.33 3.13 23.40
CA ALA A 11 28.98 3.70 23.26
C ALA A 11 28.46 3.61 21.83
N ILE A 12 29.31 3.77 20.80
CA ILE A 12 28.90 3.74 19.38
C ILE A 12 28.25 2.42 18.99
N PRO A 13 28.87 1.24 19.18
CA PRO A 13 28.23 -0.03 18.83
C PRO A 13 26.97 -0.32 19.65
N THR A 14 26.91 0.14 20.89
CA THR A 14 25.72 -0.01 21.74
C THR A 14 24.56 0.79 21.21
N ILE A 15 24.77 2.04 20.80
CA ILE A 15 23.74 2.90 20.20
C ILE A 15 23.26 2.31 18.86
N ILE A 16 24.18 1.82 18.02
CA ILE A 16 23.84 1.18 16.75
C ILE A 16 23.00 -0.09 16.99
N ALA A 17 23.40 -0.92 17.97
CA ALA A 17 22.65 -2.10 18.34
C ALA A 17 21.23 -1.78 18.81
N ILE A 18 21.05 -0.73 19.62
CA ILE A 18 19.74 -0.25 20.08
C ILE A 18 18.91 0.26 18.90
N LEU A 19 19.49 1.06 18.01
CA LEU A 19 18.79 1.60 16.83
C LEU A 19 18.30 0.50 15.87
N ILE A 20 19.00 -0.63 15.81
CA ILE A 20 18.58 -1.79 15.03
C ILE A 20 17.58 -2.66 15.81
N ALA A 21 17.82 -2.89 17.10
CA ALA A 21 16.99 -3.77 17.92
C ALA A 21 15.61 -3.18 18.23
N VAL A 22 15.52 -1.87 18.51
CA VAL A 22 14.24 -1.22 18.83
C VAL A 22 13.20 -1.38 17.73
N PRO A 23 13.46 -1.11 16.45
CA PRO A 23 12.49 -1.33 15.37
C PRO A 23 12.09 -2.80 15.18
N LEU A 24 12.99 -3.74 15.50
CA LEU A 24 12.70 -5.17 15.41
C LEU A 24 11.78 -5.66 16.54
N ILE A 25 11.94 -5.09 17.74
CA ILE A 25 11.13 -5.46 18.92
C ILE A 25 9.80 -4.69 18.93
N THR A 26 9.78 -3.45 18.43
CA THR A 26 8.59 -2.59 18.42
C THR A 26 7.74 -2.72 17.16
N LYS A 27 8.01 -3.68 16.28
CA LYS A 27 7.04 -4.05 15.25
C LYS A 27 5.76 -4.45 15.96
N SER A 28 4.82 -3.53 16.03
CA SER A 28 3.47 -3.82 16.52
C SER A 28 2.81 -4.75 15.51
N ASP A 29 2.84 -6.04 15.78
CA ASP A 29 1.97 -6.97 15.08
C ASP A 29 0.54 -6.57 15.41
N ILE A 30 -0.24 -6.23 14.39
CA ILE A 30 -1.66 -5.93 14.56
C ILE A 30 -2.32 -7.20 15.11
N PRO A 31 -2.96 -7.12 16.29
CA PRO A 31 -3.53 -8.33 16.90
C PRO A 31 -4.63 -8.89 16.00
N TYR A 32 -4.53 -10.17 15.67
CA TYR A 32 -5.56 -10.88 14.89
C TYR A 32 -6.97 -10.82 15.50
N SER A 33 -7.06 -10.48 16.80
CA SER A 33 -8.30 -10.31 17.54
C SER A 33 -9.20 -9.21 16.99
N ALA A 34 -8.67 -8.27 16.21
CA ALA A 34 -9.47 -7.24 15.54
C ALA A 34 -10.35 -7.82 14.43
N ALA A 35 -9.93 -8.91 13.77
CA ALA A 35 -10.71 -9.56 12.73
C ALA A 35 -11.77 -10.47 13.37
N ASN A 36 -13.06 -10.16 13.15
CA ASN A 36 -14.13 -11.05 13.48
C ASN A 36 -14.29 -12.11 12.36
N PRO A 37 -14.52 -13.40 12.67
CA PRO A 37 -14.78 -14.43 11.66
C PRO A 37 -15.93 -14.09 10.70
N ASN A 38 -16.92 -13.33 11.17
CA ASN A 38 -18.08 -12.90 10.38
C ASN A 38 -17.84 -11.63 9.55
N ASP A 39 -16.65 -11.02 9.62
CA ASP A 39 -16.36 -9.84 8.83
C ASP A 39 -16.27 -10.20 7.34
N VAL A 40 -17.07 -9.52 6.54
CA VAL A 40 -17.04 -9.60 5.08
C VAL A 40 -16.20 -8.46 4.55
N VAL A 41 -15.10 -8.80 3.87
CA VAL A 41 -14.19 -7.82 3.27
C VAL A 41 -13.99 -8.14 1.80
N GLU A 42 -14.12 -7.11 0.96
CA GLU A 42 -13.73 -7.12 -0.43
C GLU A 42 -12.80 -5.94 -0.68
N ILE A 43 -11.72 -6.16 -1.42
CA ILE A 43 -10.71 -5.16 -1.70
C ILE A 43 -10.45 -5.11 -3.20
N GLU A 44 -10.50 -3.91 -3.75
CA GLU A 44 -10.07 -3.60 -5.10
C GLU A 44 -8.90 -2.60 -4.99
N TYR A 45 -7.72 -3.04 -5.39
CA TYR A 45 -6.52 -2.23 -5.41
C TYR A 45 -6.07 -2.04 -6.85
N THR A 46 -5.94 -0.79 -7.27
CA THR A 46 -5.55 -0.43 -8.63
C THR A 46 -4.33 0.47 -8.59
N LYS A 47 -3.37 0.16 -9.45
CA LYS A 47 -2.20 1.00 -9.76
C LYS A 47 -2.23 1.41 -11.22
N HIS A 48 -2.00 2.67 -11.47
CA HIS A 48 -1.82 3.21 -12.82
C HIS A 48 -0.46 3.87 -12.91
N GLN A 49 0.37 3.43 -13.86
CA GLN A 49 1.51 4.21 -14.32
C GLN A 49 0.99 5.17 -15.38
N LEU A 50 0.98 6.46 -15.06
CA LEU A 50 0.40 7.50 -15.88
C LEU A 50 1.48 8.36 -16.49
N LYS A 51 1.28 8.75 -17.75
CA LYS A 51 2.16 9.67 -18.46
C LYS A 51 1.35 10.80 -19.07
N LYS A 52 1.81 12.03 -18.85
CA LYS A 52 1.28 13.22 -19.50
C LYS A 52 1.87 13.31 -20.91
N ILE A 53 1.02 13.26 -21.93
CA ILE A 53 1.40 13.34 -23.33
C ILE A 53 0.90 14.68 -23.87
N SER A 54 1.82 15.50 -24.37
CA SER A 54 1.52 16.81 -24.92
C SER A 54 1.28 16.71 -26.43
N PHE A 55 0.16 17.22 -26.87
CA PHE A 55 -0.22 17.33 -28.29
C PHE A 55 -0.33 18.81 -28.69
N GLY A 56 0.79 19.51 -28.72
CA GLY A 56 0.82 20.96 -28.95
C GLY A 56 0.21 21.74 -27.80
N VAL A 57 -1.00 22.30 -27.99
CA VAL A 57 -1.72 23.09 -26.95
C VAL A 57 -2.58 22.24 -26.02
N THR A 58 -2.71 20.96 -26.27
CA THR A 58 -3.51 20.03 -25.45
C THR A 58 -2.64 18.99 -24.79
N GLU A 59 -2.94 18.71 -23.55
CA GLU A 59 -2.31 17.63 -22.78
C GLU A 59 -3.33 16.53 -22.47
N ARG A 60 -2.89 15.28 -22.55
CA ARG A 60 -3.68 14.11 -22.12
C ARG A 60 -2.86 13.26 -21.17
N ILE A 61 -3.52 12.69 -20.18
CA ILE A 61 -2.92 11.68 -19.32
C ILE A 61 -3.33 10.31 -19.86
N GLY A 62 -2.33 9.51 -20.22
CA GLY A 62 -2.50 8.14 -20.67
C GLY A 62 -1.92 7.15 -19.66
N ALA A 63 -2.61 6.04 -19.44
CA ALA A 63 -2.08 4.95 -18.65
C ALA A 63 -1.17 4.07 -19.52
N GLN A 64 0.08 3.94 -19.13
CA GLN A 64 1.05 3.02 -19.75
C GLN A 64 0.89 1.61 -19.18
N LYS A 65 0.68 1.52 -17.87
CA LYS A 65 0.41 0.25 -17.19
C LYS A 65 -0.71 0.45 -16.20
N THR A 66 -1.61 -0.53 -16.15
CA THR A 66 -2.66 -0.62 -15.14
C THR A 66 -2.61 -2.01 -14.51
N GLU A 67 -2.57 -2.06 -13.20
CA GLU A 67 -2.58 -3.28 -12.40
C GLU A 67 -3.80 -3.23 -11.50
N ILE A 68 -4.57 -4.31 -11.46
CA ILE A 68 -5.78 -4.42 -10.65
C ILE A 68 -5.70 -5.72 -9.85
N LEU A 69 -5.70 -5.60 -8.53
CA LEU A 69 -5.78 -6.70 -7.58
C LEU A 69 -7.16 -6.70 -6.94
N LEU A 70 -7.91 -7.78 -7.13
CA LEU A 70 -9.18 -8.03 -6.48
C LEU A 70 -9.00 -9.12 -5.44
N ILE A 71 -9.40 -8.86 -4.19
CA ILE A 71 -9.40 -9.85 -3.11
C ILE A 71 -10.82 -9.98 -2.61
N GLN A 72 -11.36 -11.20 -2.69
CA GLN A 72 -12.69 -11.53 -2.20
C GLN A 72 -12.68 -11.97 -0.74
N ASN A 73 -13.84 -11.96 -0.10
CA ASN A 73 -13.97 -12.36 1.29
C ASN A 73 -13.55 -13.81 1.60
N ASN A 74 -13.65 -14.71 0.61
CA ASN A 74 -13.21 -16.11 0.70
C ASN A 74 -11.71 -16.30 0.48
N GLY A 75 -10.95 -15.22 0.24
CA GLY A 75 -9.52 -15.24 -0.04
C GLY A 75 -9.17 -15.40 -1.52
N GLU A 76 -10.14 -15.59 -2.41
CA GLU A 76 -9.86 -15.61 -3.85
C GLU A 76 -9.25 -14.30 -4.30
N ILE A 77 -8.19 -14.43 -5.10
CA ILE A 77 -7.48 -13.30 -5.71
C ILE A 77 -7.63 -13.38 -7.23
N LYS A 78 -7.88 -12.23 -7.81
CA LYS A 78 -7.73 -12.01 -9.24
C LYS A 78 -6.79 -10.82 -9.46
N TYR A 79 -5.71 -11.05 -10.19
CA TYR A 79 -4.76 -10.01 -10.57
C TYR A 79 -4.73 -9.85 -12.08
N THR A 80 -4.94 -8.64 -12.53
CA THR A 80 -5.03 -8.28 -13.95
C THR A 80 -4.01 -7.19 -14.26
N VAL A 81 -3.26 -7.33 -15.34
CA VAL A 81 -2.31 -6.32 -15.82
C VAL A 81 -2.70 -5.92 -17.24
N THR A 82 -2.76 -4.62 -17.49
CA THR A 82 -2.90 -4.05 -18.84
C THR A 82 -1.68 -3.17 -19.09
N GLU A 83 -0.98 -3.38 -20.18
CA GLU A 83 0.24 -2.63 -20.54
C GLU A 83 0.06 -2.10 -21.95
N ASP A 84 0.25 -0.78 -22.12
CA ASP A 84 0.04 -0.06 -23.40
C ASP A 84 -1.33 -0.36 -24.06
N GLY A 85 -2.36 -0.57 -23.25
CA GLY A 85 -3.71 -0.88 -23.68
C GLY A 85 -3.96 -2.36 -24.00
N TYR A 86 -2.97 -3.23 -23.88
CA TYR A 86 -3.09 -4.67 -24.11
C TYR A 86 -3.22 -5.43 -22.78
N PRO A 87 -4.35 -6.12 -22.54
CA PRO A 87 -4.51 -6.93 -21.34
C PRO A 87 -3.63 -8.18 -21.41
N LYS A 88 -2.96 -8.47 -20.29
CA LYS A 88 -2.27 -9.76 -20.06
C LYS A 88 -3.24 -10.78 -19.47
N PRO A 89 -2.94 -12.08 -19.56
CA PRO A 89 -3.75 -13.11 -18.92
C PRO A 89 -3.91 -12.85 -17.43
N ASP A 90 -5.13 -13.01 -16.92
CA ASP A 90 -5.43 -12.88 -15.50
C ASP A 90 -4.69 -13.96 -14.69
N VAL A 91 -4.08 -13.56 -13.60
CA VAL A 91 -3.55 -14.48 -12.59
C VAL A 91 -4.61 -14.68 -11.52
N ARG A 92 -4.88 -15.92 -11.15
CA ARG A 92 -5.80 -16.28 -10.07
C ARG A 92 -5.06 -17.07 -9.03
N SER A 93 -5.30 -16.75 -7.76
CA SER A 93 -4.70 -17.38 -6.61
C SER A 93 -5.64 -17.34 -5.40
N ASN A 94 -5.20 -17.89 -4.28
CA ASN A 94 -5.92 -17.79 -3.02
C ASN A 94 -4.98 -17.34 -1.92
N LEU A 95 -5.40 -16.39 -1.10
CA LEU A 95 -4.75 -16.07 0.17
C LEU A 95 -4.97 -17.21 1.16
N ASP A 96 -3.93 -17.52 1.91
CA ASP A 96 -4.10 -18.32 3.11
C ASP A 96 -4.96 -17.59 4.15
N GLU A 97 -5.64 -18.36 4.99
CA GLU A 97 -6.57 -17.81 5.99
C GLU A 97 -5.89 -16.82 6.95
N GLN A 98 -4.62 -17.07 7.28
CA GLN A 98 -3.86 -16.24 8.20
C GLN A 98 -3.59 -14.86 7.59
N THR A 99 -3.16 -14.81 6.32
CA THR A 99 -2.89 -13.56 5.60
C THR A 99 -4.19 -12.78 5.39
N LEU A 100 -5.29 -13.44 5.01
CA LEU A 100 -6.59 -12.79 4.89
C LEU A 100 -7.07 -12.21 6.23
N ARG A 101 -6.88 -12.93 7.34
CA ARG A 101 -7.23 -12.47 8.68
C ARG A 101 -6.37 -11.27 9.12
N LYS A 102 -5.07 -11.28 8.82
CA LYS A 102 -4.18 -10.13 9.05
C LYS A 102 -4.65 -8.89 8.28
N LEU A 103 -5.01 -9.06 7.02
CA LEU A 103 -5.48 -7.97 6.18
C LEU A 103 -6.80 -7.37 6.69
N LYS A 104 -7.76 -8.23 7.10
CA LYS A 104 -9.01 -7.80 7.75
C LYS A 104 -8.73 -7.02 9.04
N ALA A 105 -7.82 -7.52 9.89
CA ALA A 105 -7.42 -6.84 11.12
C ALA A 105 -6.78 -5.49 10.85
N LEU A 106 -5.87 -5.42 9.87
CA LEU A 106 -5.22 -4.17 9.46
C LEU A 106 -6.24 -3.10 9.05
N ILE A 107 -7.20 -3.45 8.18
CA ILE A 107 -8.25 -2.53 7.70
C ILE A 107 -9.10 -2.00 8.86
N LYS A 108 -9.43 -2.85 9.83
CA LYS A 108 -10.24 -2.46 10.99
C LYS A 108 -9.47 -1.62 11.99
N GLU A 109 -8.27 -2.05 12.38
CA GLU A 109 -7.44 -1.33 13.37
C GLU A 109 -6.96 0.02 12.87
N THR A 110 -6.67 0.14 11.58
CA THR A 110 -6.30 1.43 10.99
C THR A 110 -7.49 2.37 10.82
N GLY A 111 -8.72 1.84 10.94
CA GLY A 111 -9.92 2.62 10.65
C GLY A 111 -10.01 3.09 9.19
N PHE A 112 -9.42 2.34 8.26
CA PHE A 112 -9.34 2.71 6.83
C PHE A 112 -10.69 3.12 6.25
N ILE A 113 -11.78 2.47 6.67
CA ILE A 113 -13.16 2.79 6.22
C ILE A 113 -13.61 4.21 6.63
N SER A 114 -12.97 4.79 7.63
CA SER A 114 -13.33 6.12 8.15
C SER A 114 -12.41 7.24 7.66
N ILE A 115 -11.38 6.90 6.85
CA ILE A 115 -10.50 7.91 6.26
C ILE A 115 -11.31 8.73 5.26
N PRO A 116 -11.31 10.08 5.36
CA PRO A 116 -11.96 10.92 4.37
C PRO A 116 -11.39 10.70 2.97
N SER A 117 -12.25 10.72 1.95
CA SER A 117 -11.82 10.71 0.56
C SER A 117 -11.24 12.09 0.21
N GLU A 118 -9.98 12.30 0.56
CA GLU A 118 -9.29 13.55 0.27
C GLU A 118 -8.80 13.58 -1.18
N SER A 119 -8.70 14.78 -1.73
CA SER A 119 -8.10 14.99 -3.04
C SER A 119 -6.59 15.22 -2.89
N PHE A 120 -5.81 14.45 -3.61
CA PHE A 120 -4.36 14.61 -3.71
C PHE A 120 -4.04 15.16 -5.12
N PRO A 121 -3.99 16.50 -5.28
CA PRO A 121 -3.71 17.11 -6.58
C PRO A 121 -2.29 16.77 -7.02
N ILE A 122 -2.12 16.60 -8.32
CA ILE A 122 -0.84 16.32 -8.94
C ILE A 122 -0.18 17.66 -9.28
N ARG A 123 1.13 17.78 -9.01
CA ARG A 123 1.91 18.96 -9.38
C ARG A 123 1.97 19.15 -10.90
N ASP A 124 1.89 20.39 -11.37
CA ASP A 124 1.84 20.72 -12.80
C ASP A 124 3.10 20.25 -13.57
N ASN A 125 4.24 20.24 -12.89
CA ASN A 125 5.54 19.87 -13.49
C ASN A 125 5.80 18.36 -13.54
N VAL A 126 4.87 17.52 -13.07
CA VAL A 126 5.00 16.07 -13.08
C VAL A 126 4.38 15.52 -14.36
N THR A 127 5.17 14.81 -15.15
CA THR A 127 4.75 14.26 -16.45
C THR A 127 4.61 12.74 -16.43
N ASP A 128 5.27 12.07 -15.49
CA ASP A 128 5.24 10.62 -15.32
C ASP A 128 5.10 10.31 -13.82
N PHE A 129 4.06 9.57 -13.45
CA PHE A 129 3.76 9.30 -12.05
C PHE A 129 2.86 8.08 -11.87
N GLN A 130 3.01 7.43 -10.73
CA GLN A 130 2.08 6.40 -10.31
C GLN A 130 0.88 7.01 -9.57
N LYS A 131 -0.32 6.50 -9.88
CA LYS A 131 -1.54 6.78 -9.13
C LYS A 131 -2.13 5.48 -8.63
N SER A 132 -2.36 5.41 -7.33
CA SER A 132 -2.96 4.26 -6.65
C SER A 132 -4.40 4.55 -6.23
N SER A 133 -5.21 3.51 -6.17
CA SER A 133 -6.57 3.55 -5.65
C SER A 133 -6.83 2.28 -4.84
N ILE A 134 -7.35 2.44 -3.63
CA ILE A 134 -7.87 1.32 -2.84
C ILE A 134 -9.35 1.58 -2.58
N LYS A 135 -10.18 0.61 -2.98
CA LYS A 135 -11.59 0.54 -2.62
C LYS A 135 -11.81 -0.66 -1.72
N ILE A 136 -12.34 -0.42 -0.54
CA ILE A 136 -12.61 -1.46 0.46
C ILE A 136 -14.09 -1.46 0.76
N THR A 137 -14.68 -2.65 0.71
CA THR A 137 -16.01 -2.93 1.25
C THR A 137 -15.83 -3.75 2.53
N LEU A 138 -16.24 -3.22 3.66
CA LEU A 138 -16.22 -3.91 4.95
C LEU A 138 -17.63 -3.94 5.55
N ASN A 139 -18.22 -5.11 5.68
CA ASN A 139 -19.56 -5.30 6.25
C ASN A 139 -20.61 -4.39 5.59
N GLY A 140 -20.54 -4.23 4.27
CA GLY A 140 -21.43 -3.36 3.48
C GLY A 140 -21.09 -1.87 3.48
N ARG A 141 -20.11 -1.42 4.25
CA ARG A 141 -19.59 -0.06 4.16
C ARG A 141 -18.48 0.00 3.12
N VAL A 142 -18.55 1.00 2.25
CA VAL A 142 -17.56 1.19 1.16
C VAL A 142 -16.78 2.47 1.42
N ASN A 143 -15.47 2.39 1.27
CA ASN A 143 -14.60 3.56 1.17
C ASN A 143 -13.64 3.38 0.00
N GLN A 144 -13.37 4.48 -0.71
CA GLN A 144 -12.40 4.51 -1.80
C GLN A 144 -11.52 5.73 -1.65
N ILE A 145 -10.22 5.49 -1.70
CA ILE A 145 -9.20 6.53 -1.62
C ILE A 145 -8.32 6.42 -2.86
N ASN A 146 -7.99 7.58 -3.45
CA ASN A 146 -7.12 7.68 -4.60
C ASN A 146 -5.99 8.64 -4.29
N TRP A 147 -4.74 8.25 -4.55
CA TRP A 147 -3.57 9.10 -4.31
C TRP A 147 -2.49 8.86 -5.37
N PRO A 148 -1.70 9.87 -5.73
CA PRO A 148 -0.49 9.70 -6.51
C PRO A 148 0.67 9.27 -5.60
N GLU A 149 1.80 8.91 -6.16
CA GLU A 149 3.04 8.78 -5.40
C GLU A 149 3.43 10.10 -4.72
N GLN A 150 4.14 10.03 -3.58
CA GLN A 150 4.41 11.21 -2.73
C GLN A 150 5.22 12.31 -3.45
N ASN A 151 6.08 11.96 -4.40
CA ASN A 151 6.85 12.92 -5.20
C ASN A 151 6.01 13.66 -6.26
N ALA A 152 4.80 13.18 -6.56
CA ALA A 152 3.90 13.78 -7.53
C ALA A 152 2.86 14.74 -6.92
N THR A 153 2.81 14.87 -5.60
CA THR A 153 1.87 15.75 -4.89
C THR A 153 2.57 16.54 -3.80
N ASP A 154 2.02 17.71 -3.48
CA ASP A 154 2.47 18.50 -2.32
C ASP A 154 1.71 18.12 -1.04
N ASN A 155 0.60 17.40 -1.18
CA ASN A 155 -0.19 16.96 -0.04
C ASN A 155 0.50 15.75 0.64
N PHE A 156 0.49 15.75 1.97
CA PHE A 156 0.98 14.63 2.76
C PHE A 156 0.03 13.44 2.65
N ILE A 157 0.54 12.30 2.20
CA ILE A 157 -0.23 11.04 2.15
C ILE A 157 -0.15 10.38 3.53
N PRO A 158 -1.29 10.16 4.21
CA PRO A 158 -1.30 9.54 5.54
C PRO A 158 -0.58 8.19 5.57
N PRO A 159 0.29 7.91 6.57
CA PRO A 159 1.03 6.64 6.68
C PRO A 159 0.15 5.39 6.71
N ILE A 160 -1.09 5.52 7.18
CA ILE A 160 -2.09 4.45 7.16
C ILE A 160 -2.36 3.95 5.73
N ILE A 161 -2.47 4.86 4.76
CA ILE A 161 -2.68 4.51 3.35
C ILE A 161 -1.48 3.70 2.84
N SER A 162 -0.27 4.20 3.07
CA SER A 162 0.97 3.52 2.66
C SER A 162 1.17 2.16 3.36
N MET A 163 0.68 2.02 4.60
CA MET A 163 0.74 0.76 5.34
C MET A 163 -0.16 -0.31 4.68
N VAL A 164 -1.39 0.04 4.33
CA VAL A 164 -2.31 -0.87 3.64
C VAL A 164 -1.79 -1.18 2.23
N GLU A 165 -1.34 -0.16 1.49
CA GLU A 165 -0.71 -0.29 0.18
C GLU A 165 0.45 -1.29 0.21
N SER A 166 1.39 -1.16 1.15
CA SER A 166 2.55 -2.05 1.28
C SER A 166 2.16 -3.52 1.53
N GLN A 167 1.06 -3.79 2.23
CA GLN A 167 0.58 -5.17 2.39
C GLN A 167 -0.02 -5.72 1.10
N LEU A 168 -0.76 -4.89 0.35
CA LEU A 168 -1.33 -5.30 -0.95
C LEU A 168 -0.23 -5.50 -1.99
N ASP A 169 0.83 -4.69 -1.97
CA ASP A 169 2.00 -4.85 -2.85
C ASP A 169 2.71 -6.17 -2.61
N LYS A 170 2.93 -6.56 -1.36
CA LYS A 170 3.53 -7.87 -1.03
C LYS A 170 2.68 -9.03 -1.55
N ILE A 171 1.35 -8.92 -1.47
CA ILE A 171 0.46 -9.94 -2.02
C ILE A 171 0.60 -9.97 -3.54
N THR A 172 0.64 -8.80 -4.20
CA THR A 172 0.81 -8.71 -5.66
C THR A 172 2.15 -9.32 -6.11
N GLU A 173 3.24 -9.03 -5.43
CA GLU A 173 4.57 -9.60 -5.70
C GLU A 173 4.55 -11.13 -5.61
N GLN A 174 3.95 -11.69 -4.54
CA GLN A 174 3.87 -13.14 -4.33
C GLN A 174 3.09 -13.89 -5.42
N ILE A 175 2.11 -13.25 -6.06
CA ILE A 175 1.27 -13.89 -7.08
C ILE A 175 1.76 -13.63 -8.51
N SER A 176 2.65 -12.67 -8.71
CA SER A 176 3.23 -12.31 -10.01
C SER A 176 4.52 -13.06 -10.34
N GLU A 177 5.10 -13.78 -9.36
CA GLU A 177 6.22 -14.72 -9.53
C GLU A 177 5.73 -16.07 -10.09
#